data_2d65f3ec39bfedb3513ea7747e6fc25f
#
_entry.id   2d65f3ec39bfedb3513ea7747e6fc25f
#
_cell.length_a   1.000
_cell.length_b   1.000
_cell.length_c   1.000
_cell.angle_alpha   90.00
_cell.angle_beta   90.00
_cell.angle_gamma   90.00
#
_symmetry.space_group_name_H-M   'P 1'
#
loop_
_entity.id
_entity.type
_entity.pdbx_description
1 polymer ?
#
loop_
_entity_poly.entity_id
_entity_poly.type
_entity_poly.pdbx_seq_one_letter_code
_entity_poly.pdbx_strand_id
1 'polypeptide(L)'
;MMYRIIFLFVFGCFVAHANLNLTPAQEEYIAQKVWQNEGAGLDKYLIHWNDGEDFASLGIGHFIWFPAGHIERFREVFPMVLAYMKERNTPMPHWLTPQTPFPWNTKEEFMRAKEGNSQTYRELFAFIKQTTPLQASFLAQRLDGALPQILETIEDEQKKELIAERFNNILYNKDGSINEHGLYVLIDYVNFKGEGTLESERYNNQGWGLLQVLENIDPNEQDRFKAFSDSAKAMLSRRIANSPIQRGEERWREGWNKRLDTYLLK
;
A
#
# COMPACT_ATOMS: atom_id res chain seq x y z
N MET A 1 49.76 -1.99 37.16
CA MET A 1 48.52 -1.25 36.89
C MET A 1 48.15 -1.44 35.42
N MET A 2 47.27 -2.39 35.16
CA MET A 2 46.99 -2.90 33.78
C MET A 2 45.66 -2.28 33.31
N TYR A 3 45.73 -1.35 32.37
CA TYR A 3 44.52 -0.74 31.76
C TYR A 3 43.90 -1.73 30.79
N ARG A 4 42.69 -2.21 31.10
CA ARG A 4 41.83 -2.93 30.18
C ARG A 4 41.15 -1.92 29.25
N ILE A 5 41.55 -1.90 27.98
CA ILE A 5 40.85 -1.16 26.95
C ILE A 5 39.63 -2.00 26.56
N ILE A 6 38.45 -1.52 26.89
CA ILE A 6 37.17 -2.11 26.40
C ILE A 6 36.91 -1.51 25.02
N PHE A 7 37.03 -2.33 23.99
CA PHE A 7 36.56 -1.99 22.63
C PHE A 7 35.03 -2.12 22.65
N LEU A 8 34.32 -1.01 22.66
CA LEU A 8 32.91 -0.97 22.31
C LEU A 8 32.80 -1.15 20.79
N PHE A 9 32.39 -2.33 20.34
CA PHE A 9 31.93 -2.53 18.98
C PHE A 9 30.55 -1.86 18.86
N VAL A 10 30.50 -0.65 18.31
CA VAL A 10 29.29 -0.04 17.84
C VAL A 10 28.90 -0.79 16.55
N PHE A 11 28.01 -1.77 16.66
CA PHE A 11 27.32 -2.32 15.50
C PHE A 11 26.40 -1.21 14.96
N GLY A 12 26.90 -0.45 14.02
CA GLY A 12 26.05 0.42 13.20
C GLY A 12 25.14 -0.48 12.39
N CYS A 13 23.86 -0.55 12.76
CA CYS A 13 22.83 -1.12 11.90
C CYS A 13 22.79 -0.27 10.63
N PHE A 14 23.51 -0.68 9.59
CA PHE A 14 23.25 -0.22 8.24
C PHE A 14 21.86 -0.73 7.87
N VAL A 15 20.86 0.12 7.94
CA VAL A 15 19.59 -0.10 7.23
C VAL A 15 19.97 -0.03 5.74
N ALA A 16 20.31 -1.17 5.16
CA ALA A 16 20.46 -1.27 3.72
C ALA A 16 19.09 -0.91 3.13
N HIS A 17 19.04 0.20 2.41
CA HIS A 17 17.90 0.49 1.55
C HIS A 17 17.89 -0.64 0.52
N ALA A 18 17.06 -1.63 0.73
CA ALA A 18 16.80 -2.64 -0.27
C ALA A 18 16.04 -1.94 -1.39
N ASN A 19 16.72 -1.67 -2.50
CA ASN A 19 16.04 -1.24 -3.70
C ASN A 19 15.24 -2.46 -4.21
N LEU A 20 13.95 -2.53 -3.86
CA LEU A 20 13.05 -3.63 -4.21
C LEU A 20 12.79 -3.63 -5.73
N ASN A 21 13.83 -3.97 -6.50
CA ASN A 21 13.71 -4.20 -7.92
C ASN A 21 13.06 -5.57 -8.15
N LEU A 22 11.78 -5.56 -8.50
CA LEU A 22 11.04 -6.79 -8.78
C LEU A 22 11.55 -7.43 -10.08
N THR A 23 11.65 -8.74 -10.08
CA THR A 23 11.72 -9.51 -11.34
C THR A 23 10.36 -9.47 -12.05
N PRO A 24 10.29 -9.68 -13.38
CA PRO A 24 9.02 -9.73 -14.10
C PRO A 24 8.02 -10.74 -13.51
N ALA A 25 8.49 -11.86 -12.98
CA ALA A 25 7.63 -12.86 -12.31
C ALA A 25 7.04 -12.32 -11.00
N GLN A 26 7.83 -11.58 -10.22
CA GLN A 26 7.36 -10.94 -8.99
C GLN A 26 6.37 -9.79 -9.29
N GLU A 27 6.63 -8.98 -10.33
CA GLU A 27 5.70 -7.95 -10.78
C GLU A 27 4.33 -8.54 -11.12
N GLU A 28 4.30 -9.61 -11.90
CA GLU A 28 3.07 -10.31 -12.26
C GLU A 28 2.36 -10.90 -11.05
N TYR A 29 3.10 -11.57 -10.17
CA TYR A 29 2.56 -12.16 -8.93
C TYR A 29 1.92 -11.09 -8.03
N ILE A 30 2.64 -9.99 -7.76
CA ILE A 30 2.14 -8.88 -6.93
C ILE A 30 0.95 -8.21 -7.58
N ALA A 31 1.02 -7.93 -8.91
CA ALA A 31 -0.07 -7.33 -9.65
C ALA A 31 -1.36 -8.15 -9.52
N GLN A 32 -1.26 -9.47 -9.73
CA GLN A 32 -2.40 -10.38 -9.63
C GLN A 32 -2.99 -10.41 -8.22
N LYS A 33 -2.15 -10.50 -7.19
CA LYS A 33 -2.59 -10.58 -5.78
C LYS A 33 -3.27 -9.29 -5.31
N VAL A 34 -2.65 -8.14 -5.58
CA VAL A 34 -3.20 -6.84 -5.21
C VAL A 34 -4.51 -6.59 -5.97
N TRP A 35 -4.54 -6.86 -7.27
CA TRP A 35 -5.76 -6.72 -8.06
C TRP A 35 -6.89 -7.64 -7.60
N GLN A 36 -6.57 -8.88 -7.20
CA GLN A 36 -7.55 -9.79 -6.62
C GLN A 36 -8.20 -9.20 -5.35
N ASN A 37 -7.42 -8.54 -4.51
CA ASN A 37 -7.93 -7.93 -3.27
C ASN A 37 -8.71 -6.63 -3.51
N GLU A 38 -8.24 -5.77 -4.43
CA GLU A 38 -8.87 -4.46 -4.67
C GLU A 38 -10.07 -4.55 -5.61
N GLY A 39 -9.96 -5.35 -6.66
CA GLY A 39 -10.94 -5.40 -7.74
C GLY A 39 -11.52 -6.79 -8.03
N ALA A 40 -11.33 -7.77 -7.12
CA ALA A 40 -11.72 -9.18 -7.35
C ALA A 40 -11.17 -9.75 -8.68
N GLY A 41 -10.08 -9.20 -9.20
CA GLY A 41 -9.49 -9.57 -10.50
C GLY A 41 -10.35 -9.20 -11.71
N LEU A 42 -11.33 -8.31 -11.56
CA LEU A 42 -12.29 -7.98 -12.62
C LEU A 42 -11.95 -6.67 -13.32
N ASP A 43 -11.81 -6.70 -14.62
CA ASP A 43 -11.49 -5.56 -15.48
C ASP A 43 -12.37 -4.32 -15.23
N LYS A 44 -13.64 -4.51 -14.92
CA LYS A 44 -14.59 -3.42 -14.67
C LYS A 44 -14.22 -2.51 -13.50
N TYR A 45 -13.34 -2.98 -12.59
CA TYR A 45 -12.87 -2.23 -11.43
C TYR A 45 -11.50 -1.56 -11.65
N LEU A 46 -10.86 -1.74 -12.83
CA LEU A 46 -9.61 -1.03 -13.15
C LEU A 46 -9.80 0.49 -13.28
N ILE A 47 -11.01 0.95 -13.58
CA ILE A 47 -11.41 2.36 -13.46
C ILE A 47 -12.77 2.36 -12.77
N HIS A 48 -12.82 2.88 -11.57
CA HIS A 48 -14.00 2.81 -10.73
C HIS A 48 -14.21 4.13 -9.97
N TRP A 49 -15.48 4.49 -9.76
CA TRP A 49 -15.87 5.62 -8.93
C TRP A 49 -16.96 5.16 -7.97
N ASN A 50 -16.63 5.07 -6.69
CA ASN A 50 -17.55 4.61 -5.64
C ASN A 50 -18.70 5.60 -5.39
N ASP A 51 -19.81 5.09 -4.88
CA ASP A 51 -20.88 5.95 -4.39
C ASP A 51 -20.41 6.72 -3.15
N GLY A 52 -20.69 8.03 -3.14
CA GLY A 52 -20.34 8.92 -2.04
C GLY A 52 -18.87 9.38 -2.01
N GLU A 53 -18.06 9.04 -3.01
CA GLU A 53 -16.73 9.58 -3.22
C GLU A 53 -16.75 10.71 -4.27
N ASP A 54 -15.82 11.63 -4.17
CA ASP A 54 -15.60 12.76 -5.07
C ASP A 54 -14.38 12.56 -5.99
N PHE A 55 -13.91 11.32 -6.12
CA PHE A 55 -12.76 10.91 -6.91
C PHE A 55 -13.00 9.53 -7.57
N ALA A 56 -12.18 9.25 -8.59
CA ALA A 56 -12.08 7.92 -9.17
C ALA A 56 -10.89 7.17 -8.59
N SER A 57 -11.00 5.83 -8.58
CA SER A 57 -9.94 4.90 -8.21
C SER A 57 -9.50 4.12 -9.44
N LEU A 58 -8.18 4.07 -9.71
CA LEU A 58 -7.63 3.52 -10.93
C LEU A 58 -6.56 2.45 -10.68
N GLY A 59 -6.48 1.50 -11.61
CA GLY A 59 -5.47 0.45 -11.61
C GLY A 59 -5.64 -0.57 -10.49
N ILE A 60 -4.63 -1.44 -10.37
CA ILE A 60 -4.64 -2.56 -9.42
C ILE A 60 -4.61 -2.12 -7.95
N GLY A 61 -4.05 -0.95 -7.65
CA GLY A 61 -3.96 -0.38 -6.31
C GLY A 61 -5.09 0.58 -5.97
N HIS A 62 -6.11 0.71 -6.83
CA HIS A 62 -7.19 1.71 -6.69
C HIS A 62 -6.63 3.11 -6.38
N PHE A 63 -5.63 3.53 -7.18
CA PHE A 63 -4.98 4.82 -7.02
C PHE A 63 -5.95 5.97 -7.19
N ILE A 64 -6.03 6.84 -6.19
CA ILE A 64 -6.94 8.00 -6.19
C ILE A 64 -6.53 9.00 -7.28
N TRP A 65 -7.51 9.50 -8.03
CA TRP A 65 -7.36 10.56 -9.02
C TRP A 65 -8.54 11.52 -8.99
N PHE A 66 -8.27 12.79 -8.67
CA PHE A 66 -9.29 13.82 -8.53
C PHE A 66 -9.59 14.54 -9.85
N PRO A 67 -10.85 14.94 -10.07
CA PRO A 67 -11.22 15.92 -11.07
C PRO A 67 -10.58 17.30 -10.78
N ALA A 68 -10.49 18.15 -11.80
CA ALA A 68 -9.98 19.49 -11.64
C ALA A 68 -10.77 20.32 -10.60
N GLY A 69 -10.04 21.00 -9.72
CA GLY A 69 -10.64 21.93 -8.74
C GLY A 69 -11.28 21.27 -7.51
N HIS A 70 -11.16 19.96 -7.35
CA HIS A 70 -11.58 19.28 -6.12
C HIS A 70 -10.61 19.53 -4.96
N ILE A 71 -11.16 19.62 -3.73
CA ILE A 71 -10.34 19.69 -2.51
C ILE A 71 -9.88 18.26 -2.17
N GLU A 72 -8.59 18.06 -2.18
CA GLU A 72 -7.97 16.78 -1.83
C GLU A 72 -8.18 16.47 -0.34
N ARG A 73 -9.05 15.51 -0.03
CA ARG A 73 -9.24 14.97 1.33
C ARG A 73 -8.29 13.83 1.64
N PHE A 74 -7.77 13.19 0.58
CA PHE A 74 -6.85 12.07 0.64
C PHE A 74 -5.67 12.37 -0.28
N ARG A 75 -4.56 11.71 -0.06
CA ARG A 75 -3.40 11.82 -0.94
C ARG A 75 -3.76 11.29 -2.34
N GLU A 76 -3.63 12.14 -3.33
CA GLU A 76 -3.78 11.74 -4.73
C GLU A 76 -2.57 10.91 -5.16
N VAL A 77 -2.80 9.69 -5.65
CA VAL A 77 -1.73 8.73 -5.92
C VAL A 77 -1.55 8.46 -7.41
N PHE A 78 -2.61 8.52 -8.22
CA PHE A 78 -2.49 8.20 -9.64
C PHE A 78 -1.51 9.10 -10.42
N PRO A 79 -1.43 10.42 -10.19
CA PRO A 79 -0.38 11.26 -10.77
C PRO A 79 1.05 10.81 -10.43
N MET A 80 1.25 10.23 -9.24
CA MET A 80 2.56 9.68 -8.85
C MET A 80 2.88 8.40 -9.65
N VAL A 81 1.87 7.54 -9.90
CA VAL A 81 2.01 6.37 -10.79
C VAL A 81 2.40 6.82 -12.19
N LEU A 82 1.74 7.87 -12.72
CA LEU A 82 2.07 8.43 -14.04
C LEU A 82 3.49 9.01 -14.10
N ALA A 83 3.93 9.70 -13.05
CA ALA A 83 5.32 10.21 -12.94
C ALA A 83 6.33 9.05 -12.96
N TYR A 84 6.08 8.02 -12.15
CA TYR A 84 6.88 6.80 -12.10
C TYR A 84 7.01 6.12 -13.48
N MET A 85 5.90 6.01 -14.21
CA MET A 85 5.88 5.43 -15.56
C MET A 85 6.60 6.32 -16.58
N LYS A 86 6.44 7.66 -16.47
CA LYS A 86 7.13 8.62 -17.32
C LYS A 86 8.65 8.55 -17.20
N GLU A 87 9.16 8.44 -15.96
CA GLU A 87 10.59 8.26 -15.70
C GLU A 87 11.17 6.99 -16.34
N ARG A 88 10.31 5.98 -16.56
CA ARG A 88 10.67 4.71 -17.22
C ARG A 88 10.36 4.68 -18.71
N ASN A 89 10.07 5.85 -19.31
CA ASN A 89 9.74 6.01 -20.73
C ASN A 89 8.58 5.12 -21.20
N THR A 90 7.60 4.85 -20.31
CA THR A 90 6.42 4.07 -20.65
C THR A 90 5.55 4.86 -21.64
N PRO A 91 5.16 4.29 -22.79
CA PRO A 91 4.25 4.94 -23.71
C PRO A 91 2.90 5.25 -23.04
N MET A 92 2.47 6.50 -23.11
CA MET A 92 1.20 6.97 -22.56
C MET A 92 0.32 7.59 -23.65
N PRO A 93 -1.01 7.60 -23.52
CA PRO A 93 -1.87 8.41 -24.36
C PRO A 93 -1.38 9.86 -24.39
N HIS A 94 -1.40 10.51 -25.55
CA HIS A 94 -0.82 11.85 -25.73
C HIS A 94 -1.40 12.94 -24.80
N TRP A 95 -2.64 12.77 -24.36
CA TRP A 95 -3.33 13.67 -23.45
C TRP A 95 -3.04 13.39 -21.96
N LEU A 96 -2.47 12.21 -21.63
CA LEU A 96 -2.26 11.76 -20.26
C LEU A 96 -0.85 12.13 -19.77
N THR A 97 -0.78 12.96 -18.74
CA THR A 97 0.44 13.37 -18.08
C THR A 97 0.26 13.34 -16.56
N PRO A 98 1.33 13.36 -15.76
CA PRO A 98 1.21 13.47 -14.31
C PRO A 98 0.46 14.72 -13.80
N GLN A 99 0.32 15.75 -14.63
CA GLN A 99 -0.39 16.99 -14.30
C GLN A 99 -1.84 17.02 -14.82
N THR A 100 -2.23 16.02 -15.59
CA THR A 100 -3.60 15.93 -16.12
C THR A 100 -4.56 15.57 -14.97
N PRO A 101 -5.62 16.35 -14.72
CA PRO A 101 -6.67 15.95 -13.77
C PRO A 101 -7.52 14.82 -14.37
N PHE A 102 -8.32 14.15 -13.52
CA PHE A 102 -9.26 13.15 -14.01
C PHE A 102 -10.19 13.74 -15.07
N PRO A 103 -10.39 13.07 -16.23
CA PRO A 103 -11.03 13.69 -17.40
C PRO A 103 -12.52 14.03 -17.24
N TRP A 104 -13.17 13.52 -16.21
CA TRP A 104 -14.60 13.72 -15.96
C TRP A 104 -14.80 14.38 -14.61
N ASN A 105 -15.60 15.47 -14.58
CA ASN A 105 -15.80 16.26 -13.36
C ASN A 105 -16.80 15.63 -12.39
N THR A 106 -17.69 14.78 -12.89
CA THR A 106 -18.70 14.10 -12.07
C THR A 106 -18.75 12.60 -12.37
N LYS A 107 -19.28 11.84 -11.41
CA LYS A 107 -19.50 10.41 -11.59
C LYS A 107 -20.43 10.12 -12.78
N GLU A 108 -21.44 10.94 -13.00
CA GLU A 108 -22.40 10.79 -14.12
C GLU A 108 -21.71 11.00 -15.47
N GLU A 109 -20.80 11.96 -15.57
CA GLU A 109 -19.97 12.15 -16.79
C GLU A 109 -19.08 10.95 -17.05
N PHE A 110 -18.41 10.47 -16.02
CA PHE A 110 -17.59 9.25 -16.11
C PHE A 110 -18.41 8.03 -16.54
N MET A 111 -19.58 7.81 -15.92
CA MET A 111 -20.44 6.68 -16.27
C MET A 111 -20.93 6.76 -17.70
N ARG A 112 -21.35 7.94 -18.20
CA ARG A 112 -21.70 8.14 -19.61
C ARG A 112 -20.54 7.84 -20.56
N ALA A 113 -19.31 8.26 -20.20
CA ALA A 113 -18.13 8.00 -21.01
C ALA A 113 -17.77 6.50 -21.03
N LYS A 114 -17.95 5.81 -19.93
CA LYS A 114 -17.72 4.37 -19.77
C LYS A 114 -18.76 3.56 -20.56
N GLU A 115 -20.05 3.83 -20.38
CA GLU A 115 -21.15 3.15 -21.07
C GLU A 115 -21.15 3.43 -22.56
N GLY A 116 -20.89 4.70 -22.95
CA GLY A 116 -20.74 5.10 -24.35
C GLY A 116 -19.42 4.68 -24.98
N ASN A 117 -18.54 4.03 -24.21
CA ASN A 117 -17.23 3.58 -24.67
C ASN A 117 -16.45 4.69 -25.40
N SER A 118 -16.37 5.88 -24.81
CA SER A 118 -15.70 7.05 -25.40
C SER A 118 -14.22 6.77 -25.69
N GLN A 119 -13.63 7.49 -26.64
CA GLN A 119 -12.22 7.31 -27.01
C GLN A 119 -11.31 7.50 -25.80
N THR A 120 -11.48 8.57 -25.01
CA THR A 120 -10.71 8.84 -23.82
C THR A 120 -10.80 7.70 -22.79
N TYR A 121 -12.00 7.14 -22.59
CA TYR A 121 -12.19 6.00 -21.69
C TYR A 121 -11.45 4.76 -22.20
N ARG A 122 -11.56 4.42 -23.50
CA ARG A 122 -10.86 3.27 -24.09
C ARG A 122 -9.34 3.37 -23.97
N GLU A 123 -8.81 4.56 -24.28
CA GLU A 123 -7.36 4.81 -24.21
C GLU A 123 -6.85 4.68 -22.76
N LEU A 124 -7.57 5.28 -21.82
CA LEU A 124 -7.23 5.18 -20.39
C LEU A 124 -7.31 3.74 -19.89
N PHE A 125 -8.39 3.04 -20.22
CA PHE A 125 -8.58 1.65 -19.81
C PHE A 125 -7.48 0.74 -20.37
N ALA A 126 -7.17 0.86 -21.66
CA ALA A 126 -6.12 0.07 -22.30
C ALA A 126 -4.75 0.35 -21.66
N PHE A 127 -4.43 1.62 -21.40
CA PHE A 127 -3.19 2.03 -20.74
C PHE A 127 -3.08 1.40 -19.34
N ILE A 128 -4.12 1.55 -18.50
CA ILE A 128 -4.12 1.00 -17.14
C ILE A 128 -3.96 -0.51 -17.16
N LYS A 129 -4.69 -1.20 -18.04
CA LYS A 129 -4.63 -2.66 -18.16
C LYS A 129 -3.27 -3.16 -18.63
N GLN A 130 -2.65 -2.49 -19.59
CA GLN A 130 -1.33 -2.88 -20.12
C GLN A 130 -0.18 -2.60 -19.16
N THR A 131 -0.37 -1.70 -18.21
CA THR A 131 0.69 -1.27 -17.28
C THR A 131 0.56 -1.88 -15.88
N THR A 132 -0.27 -2.91 -15.68
CA THR A 132 -0.44 -3.56 -14.36
C THR A 132 0.88 -4.05 -13.73
N PRO A 133 1.86 -4.62 -14.46
CA PRO A 133 3.16 -4.97 -13.87
C PRO A 133 3.92 -3.74 -13.34
N LEU A 134 3.95 -2.64 -14.08
CA LEU A 134 4.58 -1.39 -13.63
C LEU A 134 3.87 -0.76 -12.43
N GLN A 135 2.56 -0.96 -12.31
CA GLN A 135 1.82 -0.53 -11.12
C GLN A 135 2.26 -1.34 -9.88
N ALA A 136 2.53 -2.63 -10.03
CA ALA A 136 3.10 -3.46 -8.96
C ALA A 136 4.51 -2.98 -8.57
N SER A 137 5.36 -2.65 -9.55
CA SER A 137 6.70 -2.07 -9.29
C SER A 137 6.61 -0.72 -8.58
N PHE A 138 5.64 0.12 -8.91
CA PHE A 138 5.37 1.36 -8.17
C PHE A 138 5.01 1.10 -6.72
N LEU A 139 4.15 0.11 -6.45
CA LEU A 139 3.79 -0.27 -5.08
C LEU A 139 4.98 -0.81 -4.29
N ALA A 140 5.87 -1.58 -4.94
CA ALA A 140 7.11 -2.05 -4.33
C ALA A 140 8.06 -0.88 -3.99
N GLN A 141 8.22 0.10 -4.89
CA GLN A 141 9.00 1.32 -4.61
C GLN A 141 8.40 2.11 -3.43
N ARG A 142 7.06 2.15 -3.31
CA ARG A 142 6.41 2.78 -2.17
C ARG A 142 6.73 2.03 -0.86
N LEU A 143 6.74 0.69 -0.89
CA LEU A 143 7.12 -0.12 0.26
C LEU A 143 8.59 0.09 0.67
N ASP A 144 9.51 0.28 -0.29
CA ASP A 144 10.91 0.62 -0.03
C ASP A 144 11.05 1.87 0.86
N GLY A 145 10.22 2.87 0.61
CA GLY A 145 10.18 4.10 1.41
C GLY A 145 9.45 3.96 2.75
N ALA A 146 8.64 2.92 2.94
CA ALA A 146 7.76 2.79 4.09
C ALA A 146 8.53 2.56 5.40
N LEU A 147 9.48 1.62 5.43
CA LEU A 147 10.25 1.33 6.64
C LEU A 147 11.09 2.52 7.11
N PRO A 148 11.92 3.18 6.28
CA PRO A 148 12.62 4.40 6.67
C PRO A 148 11.68 5.47 7.23
N GLN A 149 10.57 5.76 6.54
CA GLN A 149 9.59 6.74 6.98
C GLN A 149 8.98 6.38 8.35
N ILE A 150 8.69 5.11 8.59
CA ILE A 150 8.21 4.63 9.89
C ILE A 150 9.27 4.85 10.97
N LEU A 151 10.52 4.46 10.71
CA LEU A 151 11.61 4.56 11.70
C LEU A 151 11.94 6.02 12.06
N GLU A 152 11.79 6.97 11.14
CA GLU A 152 11.95 8.40 11.40
C GLU A 152 10.95 8.94 12.44
N THR A 153 9.77 8.33 12.59
CA THR A 153 8.76 8.75 13.56
C THR A 153 8.95 8.20 14.96
N ILE A 154 9.92 7.30 15.15
CA ILE A 154 10.18 6.62 16.43
C ILE A 154 11.43 7.24 17.08
N GLU A 155 11.33 7.69 18.34
CA GLU A 155 12.47 8.23 19.07
C GLU A 155 13.28 7.15 19.79
N ASP A 156 12.63 6.07 20.23
CA ASP A 156 13.22 4.95 20.98
C ASP A 156 13.97 4.00 20.04
N GLU A 157 15.29 3.89 20.21
CA GLU A 157 16.15 3.05 19.38
C GLU A 157 15.82 1.55 19.50
N GLN A 158 15.46 1.05 20.70
CA GLN A 158 15.08 -0.35 20.88
C GLN A 158 13.78 -0.65 20.12
N LYS A 159 12.85 0.30 20.12
CA LYS A 159 11.61 0.20 19.33
C LYS A 159 11.90 0.24 17.84
N LYS A 160 12.82 1.08 17.36
CA LYS A 160 13.26 1.06 15.94
C LYS A 160 13.80 -0.29 15.54
N GLU A 161 14.69 -0.86 16.33
CA GLU A 161 15.26 -2.19 16.09
C GLU A 161 14.18 -3.26 16.02
N LEU A 162 13.24 -3.28 16.96
CA LEU A 162 12.13 -4.21 17.00
C LEU A 162 11.23 -4.10 15.73
N ILE A 163 10.90 -2.87 15.32
CA ILE A 163 10.06 -2.63 14.14
C ILE A 163 10.80 -3.08 12.87
N ALA A 164 12.09 -2.76 12.74
CA ALA A 164 12.89 -3.18 11.60
C ALA A 164 13.04 -4.73 11.55
N GLU A 165 13.25 -5.38 12.69
CA GLU A 165 13.32 -6.83 12.79
C GLU A 165 12.00 -7.49 12.33
N ARG A 166 10.86 -7.01 12.84
CA ARG A 166 9.54 -7.54 12.49
C ARG A 166 9.20 -7.34 11.02
N PHE A 167 9.51 -6.17 10.45
CA PHE A 167 9.38 -5.90 9.03
C PHE A 167 10.22 -6.87 8.20
N ASN A 168 11.51 -7.00 8.53
CA ASN A 168 12.44 -7.88 7.84
C ASN A 168 12.06 -9.35 7.98
N ASN A 169 11.53 -9.76 9.13
CA ASN A 169 11.03 -11.13 9.33
C ASN A 169 9.85 -11.47 8.40
N ILE A 170 9.01 -10.50 8.05
CA ILE A 170 7.95 -10.71 7.03
C ILE A 170 8.56 -10.73 5.63
N LEU A 171 9.45 -9.76 5.31
CA LEU A 171 9.96 -9.53 3.96
C LEU A 171 10.96 -10.59 3.48
N TYR A 172 11.82 -11.12 4.37
CA TYR A 172 12.93 -11.98 3.98
C TYR A 172 12.78 -13.43 4.45
N ASN A 173 13.35 -14.33 3.70
CA ASN A 173 13.61 -15.70 4.09
C ASN A 173 14.86 -15.78 4.99
N LYS A 174 15.07 -16.92 5.63
CA LYS A 174 16.23 -17.13 6.52
C LYS A 174 17.58 -17.05 5.80
N ASP A 175 17.61 -17.24 4.50
CA ASP A 175 18.81 -17.12 3.64
C ASP A 175 19.05 -15.69 3.15
N GLY A 176 18.22 -14.73 3.55
CA GLY A 176 18.29 -13.33 3.15
C GLY A 176 17.63 -13.00 1.80
N SER A 177 17.09 -13.99 1.10
CA SER A 177 16.31 -13.74 -0.12
C SER A 177 14.95 -13.14 0.20
N ILE A 178 14.38 -12.37 -0.75
CA ILE A 178 13.02 -11.83 -0.61
C ILE A 178 12.01 -12.98 -0.59
N ASN A 179 11.14 -12.97 0.41
CA ASN A 179 9.97 -13.83 0.43
C ASN A 179 8.85 -13.19 -0.39
N GLU A 180 8.47 -13.79 -1.52
CA GLU A 180 7.45 -13.21 -2.43
C GLU A 180 6.10 -13.03 -1.76
N HIS A 181 5.70 -13.96 -0.90
CA HIS A 181 4.46 -13.84 -0.15
C HIS A 181 4.53 -12.73 0.90
N GLY A 182 5.65 -12.60 1.62
CA GLY A 182 5.89 -11.51 2.57
C GLY A 182 5.92 -10.15 1.89
N LEU A 183 6.55 -10.07 0.73
CA LEU A 183 6.53 -8.87 -0.11
C LEU A 183 5.10 -8.46 -0.49
N TYR A 184 4.28 -9.42 -0.93
CA TYR A 184 2.86 -9.19 -1.19
C TYR A 184 2.11 -8.68 0.04
N VAL A 185 2.27 -9.32 1.20
CA VAL A 185 1.61 -8.95 2.46
C VAL A 185 1.90 -7.50 2.84
N LEU A 186 3.17 -7.09 2.79
CA LEU A 186 3.58 -5.73 3.13
C LEU A 186 3.09 -4.70 2.11
N ILE A 187 3.24 -4.98 0.81
CA ILE A 187 2.74 -4.10 -0.27
C ILE A 187 1.24 -3.91 -0.15
N ASP A 188 0.50 -5.01 -0.01
CA ASP A 188 -0.96 -4.96 0.07
C ASP A 188 -1.43 -4.17 1.30
N TYR A 189 -0.81 -4.39 2.46
CA TYR A 189 -1.20 -3.68 3.67
C TYR A 189 -0.88 -2.18 3.62
N VAL A 190 0.30 -1.79 3.15
CA VAL A 190 0.66 -0.37 2.96
C VAL A 190 -0.28 0.30 1.95
N ASN A 191 -0.61 -0.37 0.84
CA ASN A 191 -1.59 0.15 -0.12
C ASN A 191 -2.99 0.30 0.50
N PHE A 192 -3.40 -0.65 1.32
CA PHE A 192 -4.72 -0.73 1.92
C PHE A 192 -4.93 0.25 3.07
N LYS A 193 -3.91 0.44 3.95
CA LYS A 193 -4.08 1.14 5.24
C LYS A 193 -2.99 2.17 5.54
N GLY A 194 -2.00 2.28 4.69
CA GLY A 194 -0.90 3.23 4.86
C GLY A 194 0.20 2.75 5.77
N GLU A 195 1.16 3.61 5.95
CA GLU A 195 2.35 3.41 6.78
C GLU A 195 2.04 3.55 8.29
N GLY A 196 0.97 4.26 8.66
CA GLY A 196 0.59 4.52 10.05
C GLY A 196 1.31 5.72 10.68
N THR A 197 1.89 6.59 9.85
CA THR A 197 2.65 7.77 10.30
C THR A 197 1.84 9.06 10.25
N LEU A 198 0.75 9.11 9.47
CA LEU A 198 -0.05 10.31 9.25
C LEU A 198 -1.15 10.48 10.32
N GLU A 199 -1.48 11.73 10.66
CA GLU A 199 -2.61 12.06 11.54
C GLU A 199 -3.96 11.57 10.98
N SER A 200 -4.12 11.56 9.64
CA SER A 200 -5.31 11.03 8.97
C SER A 200 -5.49 9.53 9.09
N GLU A 201 -4.45 8.80 9.53
CA GLU A 201 -4.46 7.36 9.78
C GLU A 201 -4.74 7.02 11.24
N ARG A 202 -5.40 7.92 12.00
CA ARG A 202 -5.67 7.79 13.42
C ARG A 202 -7.08 8.20 13.81
N TYR A 203 -7.64 7.51 14.80
CA TYR A 203 -8.78 7.94 15.59
C TYR A 203 -8.36 7.92 17.07
N ASN A 204 -8.68 8.96 17.82
CA ASN A 204 -8.31 9.09 19.23
C ASN A 204 -6.79 8.84 19.45
N ASN A 205 -5.94 9.36 18.58
CA ASN A 205 -4.48 9.15 18.56
C ASN A 205 -4.03 7.69 18.38
N GLN A 206 -4.93 6.78 17.99
CA GLN A 206 -4.63 5.38 17.74
C GLN A 206 -4.66 5.10 16.24
N GLY A 207 -3.50 4.81 15.69
CA GLY A 207 -3.31 4.47 14.28
C GLY A 207 -3.66 3.00 13.96
N TRP A 208 -3.72 2.70 12.68
CA TRP A 208 -4.01 1.37 12.14
C TRP A 208 -3.14 0.97 10.94
N GLY A 209 -2.15 1.77 10.60
CA GLY A 209 -1.24 1.48 9.50
C GLY A 209 -0.18 0.44 9.83
N LEU A 210 0.78 0.25 8.92
CA LEU A 210 1.82 -0.78 9.03
C LEU A 210 2.60 -0.68 10.35
N LEU A 211 2.98 0.54 10.78
CA LEU A 211 3.67 0.75 12.06
C LEU A 211 2.93 0.06 13.22
N GLN A 212 1.62 0.33 13.36
CA GLN A 212 0.84 -0.20 14.48
C GLN A 212 0.66 -1.71 14.39
N VAL A 213 0.59 -2.27 13.18
CA VAL A 213 0.58 -3.73 13.00
C VAL A 213 1.89 -4.33 13.47
N LEU A 214 3.02 -3.78 13.04
CA LEU A 214 4.34 -4.26 13.45
C LEU A 214 4.56 -4.12 14.97
N GLU A 215 4.07 -3.04 15.59
CA GLU A 215 4.14 -2.84 17.06
C GLU A 215 3.39 -3.92 17.85
N ASN A 216 2.29 -4.44 17.31
CA ASN A 216 1.36 -5.32 18.02
C ASN A 216 1.43 -6.79 17.60
N ILE A 217 2.44 -7.20 16.83
CA ILE A 217 2.70 -8.61 16.52
C ILE A 217 2.94 -9.39 17.82
N ASP A 218 2.20 -10.49 18.01
CA ASP A 218 2.42 -11.41 19.14
C ASP A 218 3.76 -12.14 18.97
N PRO A 219 4.73 -11.96 19.88
CA PRO A 219 6.03 -12.64 19.79
C PRO A 219 5.95 -14.15 20.03
N ASN A 220 4.83 -14.68 20.54
CA ASN A 220 4.63 -16.09 20.81
C ASN A 220 4.04 -16.86 19.61
N GLU A 221 3.47 -16.16 18.63
CA GLU A 221 2.95 -16.80 17.42
C GLU A 221 4.13 -17.17 16.48
N GLN A 222 4.25 -18.45 16.15
CA GLN A 222 5.36 -18.98 15.35
C GLN A 222 5.18 -18.75 13.84
N ASP A 223 3.93 -18.70 13.39
CA ASP A 223 3.63 -18.36 11.99
C ASP A 223 3.61 -16.83 11.82
N ARG A 224 4.67 -16.31 11.20
CA ARG A 224 4.86 -14.88 10.98
C ARG A 224 3.71 -14.21 10.20
N PHE A 225 3.11 -14.91 9.25
CA PHE A 225 2.00 -14.39 8.46
C PHE A 225 0.69 -14.39 9.24
N LYS A 226 0.49 -15.43 10.07
CA LYS A 226 -0.63 -15.46 11.01
C LYS A 226 -0.48 -14.36 12.06
N ALA A 227 0.70 -14.19 12.65
CA ALA A 227 0.99 -13.12 13.61
C ALA A 227 0.70 -11.72 13.02
N PHE A 228 1.13 -11.49 11.77
CA PHE A 228 0.83 -10.24 11.04
C PHE A 228 -0.66 -10.05 10.79
N SER A 229 -1.35 -11.07 10.24
CA SER A 229 -2.79 -11.02 9.94
C SER A 229 -3.62 -10.77 11.20
N ASP A 230 -3.33 -11.45 12.30
CA ASP A 230 -4.05 -11.30 13.56
C ASP A 230 -3.82 -9.90 14.17
N SER A 231 -2.57 -9.41 14.15
CA SER A 231 -2.26 -8.03 14.56
C SER A 231 -3.03 -7.02 13.71
N ALA A 232 -3.03 -7.17 12.38
CA ALA A 232 -3.75 -6.29 11.46
C ALA A 232 -5.26 -6.28 11.74
N LYS A 233 -5.89 -7.44 11.98
CA LYS A 233 -7.30 -7.55 12.37
C LYS A 233 -7.58 -6.84 13.69
N ALA A 234 -6.67 -6.96 14.67
CA ALA A 234 -6.80 -6.26 15.94
C ALA A 234 -6.75 -4.73 15.75
N MET A 235 -5.80 -4.22 14.91
CA MET A 235 -5.71 -2.79 14.61
C MET A 235 -6.93 -2.26 13.89
N LEU A 236 -7.50 -3.00 12.94
CA LEU A 236 -8.72 -2.59 12.25
C LEU A 236 -9.97 -2.70 13.13
N SER A 237 -10.03 -3.66 14.06
CA SER A 237 -11.07 -3.72 15.08
C SER A 237 -11.00 -2.52 16.02
N ARG A 238 -9.81 -2.12 16.45
CA ARG A 238 -9.58 -0.89 17.23
C ARG A 238 -9.97 0.36 16.45
N ARG A 239 -9.65 0.44 15.16
CA ARG A 239 -10.09 1.53 14.27
C ARG A 239 -11.61 1.66 14.28
N ILE A 240 -12.34 0.55 14.08
CA ILE A 240 -13.81 0.54 14.09
C ILE A 240 -14.34 1.04 15.42
N ALA A 241 -13.80 0.54 16.55
CA ALA A 241 -14.23 0.95 17.88
C ALA A 241 -14.02 2.44 18.16
N ASN A 242 -13.00 3.06 17.56
CA ASN A 242 -12.68 4.48 17.71
C ASN A 242 -13.28 5.36 16.60
N SER A 243 -13.89 4.78 15.57
CA SER A 243 -14.41 5.54 14.44
C SER A 243 -15.64 6.38 14.86
N PRO A 244 -15.83 7.58 14.28
CA PRO A 244 -17.08 8.32 14.45
C PRO A 244 -18.28 7.45 14.01
N ILE A 245 -19.33 7.42 14.83
CA ILE A 245 -20.51 6.58 14.60
C ILE A 245 -21.12 6.79 13.21
N GLN A 246 -21.09 8.04 12.73
CA GLN A 246 -21.64 8.42 11.42
C GLN A 246 -20.94 7.74 10.23
N ARG A 247 -19.72 7.28 10.43
CA ARG A 247 -18.97 6.55 9.38
C ARG A 247 -19.47 5.11 9.21
N GLY A 248 -20.03 4.51 10.25
CA GLY A 248 -20.58 3.14 10.20
C GLY A 248 -19.54 2.12 9.75
N GLU A 249 -18.28 2.23 10.22
CA GLU A 249 -17.15 1.41 9.73
C GLU A 249 -17.30 -0.08 10.06
N GLU A 250 -18.19 -0.45 10.98
CA GLU A 250 -18.51 -1.86 11.29
C GLU A 250 -18.90 -2.67 10.03
N ARG A 251 -19.59 -2.05 9.07
CA ARG A 251 -19.98 -2.68 7.80
C ARG A 251 -18.80 -3.20 6.97
N TRP A 252 -17.60 -2.72 7.21
CA TRP A 252 -16.39 -3.12 6.48
C TRP A 252 -15.60 -4.25 7.14
N ARG A 253 -15.91 -4.59 8.39
CA ARG A 253 -15.18 -5.59 9.19
C ARG A 253 -15.01 -6.92 8.46
N GLU A 254 -16.09 -7.46 7.92
CA GLU A 254 -16.06 -8.76 7.24
C GLU A 254 -15.14 -8.71 5.99
N GLY A 255 -15.31 -7.67 5.16
CA GLY A 255 -14.47 -7.48 3.98
C GLY A 255 -12.99 -7.30 4.32
N TRP A 256 -12.69 -6.52 5.36
CA TRP A 256 -11.32 -6.33 5.84
C TRP A 256 -10.73 -7.64 6.36
N ASN A 257 -11.43 -8.38 7.20
CA ASN A 257 -10.96 -9.66 7.70
C ASN A 257 -10.72 -10.66 6.57
N LYS A 258 -11.64 -10.75 5.59
CA LYS A 258 -11.48 -11.60 4.42
C LYS A 258 -10.22 -11.26 3.62
N ARG A 259 -9.90 -9.95 3.46
CA ARG A 259 -8.65 -9.51 2.83
C ARG A 259 -7.44 -9.96 3.63
N LEU A 260 -7.43 -9.75 4.95
CA LEU A 260 -6.33 -10.14 5.82
C LEU A 260 -6.14 -11.66 5.90
N ASP A 261 -7.19 -12.45 5.69
CA ASP A 261 -7.09 -13.91 5.57
C ASP A 261 -6.33 -14.36 4.31
N THR A 262 -6.21 -13.50 3.29
CA THR A 262 -5.38 -13.79 2.11
C THR A 262 -3.88 -13.75 2.42
N TYR A 263 -3.48 -13.21 3.56
CA TYR A 263 -2.09 -13.19 4.03
C TYR A 263 -1.65 -14.52 4.64
N LEU A 264 -2.59 -15.40 5.00
CA LEU A 264 -2.29 -16.72 5.51
C LEU A 264 -1.79 -17.63 4.36
N LEU A 265 -0.72 -18.38 4.60
CA LEU A 265 -0.31 -19.43 3.68
C LEU A 265 -1.33 -20.57 3.79
N LYS A 266 -1.81 -21.03 2.64
CA LYS A 266 -2.72 -22.19 2.57
C LYS A 266 -1.95 -23.46 2.33
#